data_5b3606448f888bdde74f5eaceedf30d0
#
_entry.id   5b3606448f888bdde74f5eaceedf30d0
#
_cell.length_a   1.000
_cell.length_b   1.000
_cell.length_c   1.000
_cell.angle_alpha   90.00
_cell.angle_beta   90.00
_cell.angle_gamma   90.00
#
_symmetry.space_group_name_H-M   'P 1'
#
loop_
_entity.id
_entity.type
_entity.pdbx_description
1 polymer ?
#
loop_
_entity_poly.entity_id
_entity_poly.type
_entity_poly.pdbx_seq_one_letter_code
_entity_poly.pdbx_strand_id
1 'polypeptide(L)'
;SDVTYAVEHGKLYEQLKEQNQLKPIPYYEDWKLMFHSPERQALLQASDVAENSLIGQGIFESYHLYAPFMKYSSLSIEEAMNDENIIVRAYSMLDRRLGKRRLKEFHFTEDTHPLIIDFHKIRCEVEGITLR
;
A
#
# COMPACT_ATOMS: atom_id res chain seq x y z
N SER A 1 -11.60 -4.93 4.48
CA SER A 1 -12.57 -3.82 4.64
C SER A 1 -11.97 -2.71 5.48
N ASP A 2 -12.57 -1.53 5.42
CA ASP A 2 -12.11 -0.36 6.19
C ASP A 2 -12.17 -0.65 7.71
N VAL A 3 -13.17 -1.39 8.16
CA VAL A 3 -13.29 -1.81 9.56
C VAL A 3 -12.14 -2.74 9.95
N THR A 4 -11.85 -3.73 9.12
CA THR A 4 -10.74 -4.67 9.36
C THR A 4 -9.42 -3.91 9.46
N TYR A 5 -9.16 -3.00 8.53
CA TYR A 5 -7.95 -2.18 8.56
C TYR A 5 -7.85 -1.38 9.86
N ALA A 6 -8.91 -0.68 10.24
CA ALA A 6 -8.90 0.16 11.44
C ALA A 6 -8.59 -0.64 12.71
N VAL A 7 -9.17 -1.83 12.85
CA VAL A 7 -8.93 -2.70 14.00
C VAL A 7 -7.49 -3.21 14.02
N GLU A 8 -7.02 -3.73 12.89
CA GLU A 8 -5.66 -4.30 12.80
C GLU A 8 -4.59 -3.22 12.92
N HIS A 9 -4.82 -2.04 12.34
CA HIS A 9 -3.93 -0.90 12.48
C HIS A 9 -3.81 -0.47 13.96
N GLY A 10 -4.94 -0.36 14.65
CA GLY A 10 -4.95 -0.01 16.07
C GLY A 10 -4.14 -0.98 16.92
N LYS A 11 -4.30 -2.28 16.70
CA LYS A 11 -3.54 -3.31 17.43
C LYS A 11 -2.04 -3.20 17.18
N LEU A 12 -1.64 -3.10 15.92
CA LEU A 12 -0.24 -3.05 15.55
C LEU A 12 0.41 -1.74 16.02
N TYR A 13 -0.31 -0.63 15.91
CA TYR A 13 0.15 0.67 16.39
C TYR A 13 0.41 0.66 17.90
N GLU A 14 -0.51 0.09 18.70
CA GLU A 14 -0.30 -0.05 20.15
C GLU A 14 0.91 -0.92 20.46
N GLN A 15 1.10 -2.03 19.74
CA GLN A 15 2.29 -2.88 19.91
C GLN A 15 3.58 -2.11 19.63
N LEU A 16 3.61 -1.34 18.55
CA LEU A 16 4.79 -0.55 18.17
C LEU A 16 5.09 0.55 19.19
N LYS A 17 4.06 1.17 19.76
CA LYS A 17 4.23 2.16 20.82
C LYS A 17 4.88 1.54 22.07
N GLU A 18 4.43 0.35 22.45
CA GLU A 18 5.00 -0.37 23.60
C GLU A 18 6.44 -0.82 23.34
N GLN A 19 6.69 -1.45 22.19
CA GLN A 19 8.01 -1.95 21.82
C GLN A 19 9.06 -0.85 21.75
N ASN A 20 8.69 0.34 21.28
CA ASN A 20 9.59 1.47 21.13
C ASN A 20 9.52 2.46 22.31
N GLN A 21 8.75 2.12 23.34
CA GLN A 21 8.59 2.95 24.54
C GLN A 21 8.19 4.39 24.23
N LEU A 22 7.27 4.54 23.26
CA LEU A 22 6.81 5.87 22.84
C LEU A 22 5.91 6.50 23.89
N LYS A 23 6.15 7.78 24.14
CA LYS A 23 5.40 8.54 25.14
C LYS A 23 4.28 9.34 24.49
N PRO A 24 3.17 9.63 25.23
CA PRO A 24 2.17 10.56 24.76
C PRO A 24 2.77 11.92 24.46
N ILE A 25 2.12 12.68 23.59
CA ILE A 25 2.54 14.05 23.30
C ILE A 25 2.28 14.90 24.56
N PRO A 26 3.32 15.57 25.13
CA PRO A 26 3.12 16.44 26.28
C PRO A 26 2.39 17.72 25.87
N TYR A 27 1.94 18.47 26.87
CA TYR A 27 1.32 19.76 26.61
C TYR A 27 2.32 20.77 26.03
N TYR A 28 1.93 21.47 24.98
CA TYR A 28 2.66 22.57 24.38
C TYR A 28 1.76 23.80 24.33
N GLU A 29 2.28 24.97 24.72
CA GLU A 29 1.53 26.23 24.62
C GLU A 29 1.29 26.64 23.16
N ASP A 30 2.29 26.40 22.29
CA ASP A 30 2.22 26.70 20.87
C ASP A 30 1.95 25.40 20.10
N TRP A 31 0.82 25.35 19.38
CA TRP A 31 0.44 24.22 18.57
C TRP A 31 1.45 23.90 17.45
N LYS A 32 2.19 24.91 16.96
CA LYS A 32 3.23 24.70 15.93
C LYS A 32 4.39 23.90 16.50
N LEU A 33 4.79 24.18 17.74
CA LEU A 33 5.83 23.42 18.43
C LEU A 33 5.36 21.98 18.66
N MET A 34 4.11 21.79 19.06
CA MET A 34 3.51 20.47 19.24
C MET A 34 3.49 19.71 17.91
N PHE A 35 3.07 20.36 16.84
CA PHE A 35 2.96 19.75 15.51
C PHE A 35 4.31 19.24 15.00
N HIS A 36 5.41 19.91 15.32
CA HIS A 36 6.77 19.51 14.93
C HIS A 36 7.54 18.83 16.05
N SER A 37 6.89 18.47 17.15
CA SER A 37 7.54 17.87 18.31
C SER A 37 8.11 16.48 17.99
N PRO A 38 9.22 16.08 18.65
CA PRO A 38 9.80 14.75 18.45
C PRO A 38 8.85 13.64 18.88
N GLU A 39 8.04 13.87 19.92
CA GLU A 39 7.05 12.89 20.40
C GLU A 39 5.99 12.62 19.33
N ARG A 40 5.48 13.68 18.70
CA ARG A 40 4.50 13.54 17.61
C ARG A 40 5.11 12.84 16.39
N GLN A 41 6.34 13.21 16.03
CA GLN A 41 7.04 12.58 14.90
C GLN A 41 7.25 11.09 15.14
N ALA A 42 7.63 10.70 16.34
CA ALA A 42 7.80 9.28 16.70
C ALA A 42 6.48 8.50 16.60
N LEU A 43 5.38 9.09 17.07
CA LEU A 43 4.05 8.46 16.96
C LEU A 43 3.59 8.34 15.52
N LEU A 44 3.81 9.37 14.70
CA LEU A 44 3.48 9.32 13.26
C LEU A 44 4.28 8.24 12.55
N GLN A 45 5.58 8.12 12.86
CA GLN A 45 6.42 7.08 12.27
C GLN A 45 5.92 5.68 12.64
N ALA A 46 5.53 5.46 13.89
CA ALA A 46 4.95 4.19 14.30
C ALA A 46 3.65 3.88 13.56
N SER A 47 2.80 4.90 13.38
CA SER A 47 1.57 4.76 12.60
C SER A 47 1.85 4.40 11.13
N ASP A 48 2.85 5.05 10.52
CA ASP A 48 3.25 4.77 9.14
C ASP A 48 3.84 3.36 8.98
N VAL A 49 4.62 2.91 9.94
CA VAL A 49 5.16 1.54 9.95
C VAL A 49 4.03 0.52 10.02
N ALA A 50 3.03 0.77 10.89
CA ALA A 50 1.85 -0.09 11.00
C ALA A 50 1.06 -0.12 9.67
N GLU A 51 0.82 1.03 9.07
CA GLU A 51 0.12 1.15 7.78
C GLU A 51 0.84 0.38 6.68
N ASN A 52 2.13 0.61 6.52
CA ASN A 52 2.93 -0.05 5.48
C ASN A 52 2.98 -1.57 5.67
N SER A 53 3.08 -2.02 6.91
CA SER A 53 3.05 -3.45 7.23
C SER A 53 1.72 -4.10 6.82
N LEU A 54 0.60 -3.44 7.11
CA LEU A 54 -0.73 -3.96 6.78
C LEU A 54 -0.98 -3.96 5.27
N ILE A 55 -0.58 -2.90 4.58
CA ILE A 55 -0.66 -2.84 3.11
C ILE A 55 0.14 -3.99 2.50
N GLY A 56 1.33 -4.26 3.03
CA GLY A 56 2.16 -5.40 2.61
C GLY A 56 1.49 -6.76 2.81
N GLN A 57 0.59 -6.87 3.80
CA GLN A 57 -0.21 -8.07 4.08
C GLN A 57 -1.53 -8.11 3.27
N GLY A 58 -1.81 -7.09 2.46
CA GLY A 58 -3.06 -6.99 1.72
C GLY A 58 -4.24 -6.45 2.54
N ILE A 59 -3.96 -5.86 3.69
CA ILE A 59 -4.98 -5.24 4.56
C ILE A 59 -4.89 -3.73 4.39
N PHE A 60 -5.90 -3.15 3.75
CA PHE A 60 -5.95 -1.71 3.50
C PHE A 60 -7.40 -1.25 3.38
N GLU A 61 -7.61 0.05 3.48
CA GLU A 61 -8.93 0.66 3.31
C GLU A 61 -9.02 1.39 1.96
N SER A 62 -10.23 1.77 1.60
CA SER A 62 -10.54 2.32 0.28
C SER A 62 -9.66 3.51 -0.10
N TYR A 63 -9.38 4.41 0.85
CA TYR A 63 -8.62 5.61 0.53
C TYR A 63 -7.15 5.32 0.15
N HIS A 64 -6.58 4.18 0.57
CA HIS A 64 -5.23 3.77 0.19
C HIS A 64 -5.06 3.55 -1.31
N LEU A 65 -6.17 3.44 -2.03
CA LEU A 65 -6.15 3.27 -3.49
C LEU A 65 -5.97 4.61 -4.21
N TYR A 66 -6.33 5.73 -3.61
CA TYR A 66 -6.35 7.03 -4.29
C TYR A 66 -4.95 7.60 -4.56
N ALA A 67 -4.11 7.72 -3.54
CA ALA A 67 -2.77 8.27 -3.72
C ALA A 67 -1.92 7.41 -4.66
N PRO A 68 -1.90 6.08 -4.54
CA PRO A 68 -1.24 5.21 -5.52
C PRO A 68 -1.80 5.35 -6.94
N PHE A 69 -3.11 5.54 -7.09
CA PHE A 69 -3.71 5.78 -8.41
C PHE A 69 -3.20 7.08 -9.04
N MET A 70 -3.13 8.15 -8.26
CA MET A 70 -2.60 9.43 -8.74
C MET A 70 -1.14 9.31 -9.15
N LYS A 71 -0.33 8.59 -8.38
CA LYS A 71 1.05 8.30 -8.74
C LYS A 71 1.13 7.49 -10.02
N TYR A 72 0.39 6.40 -10.08
CA TYR A 72 0.32 5.51 -11.24
C TYR A 72 -0.01 6.26 -12.53
N SER A 73 -0.98 7.18 -12.48
CA SER A 73 -1.46 7.91 -13.65
C SER A 73 -0.38 8.80 -14.30
N SER A 74 0.67 9.15 -13.57
CA SER A 74 1.79 9.97 -14.04
C SER A 74 3.01 9.15 -14.52
N LEU A 75 2.99 7.84 -14.34
CA LEU A 75 4.12 6.95 -14.64
C LEU A 75 4.00 6.31 -16.03
N SER A 76 5.14 5.98 -16.63
CA SER A 76 5.18 5.07 -17.76
C SER A 76 4.77 3.66 -17.29
N ILE A 77 4.41 2.79 -18.24
CA ILE A 77 4.07 1.40 -17.89
C ILE A 77 5.25 0.66 -17.24
N GLU A 78 6.46 0.90 -17.72
CA GLU A 78 7.65 0.27 -17.15
C GLU A 78 7.92 0.75 -15.73
N GLU A 79 7.77 2.05 -15.47
CA GLU A 79 7.89 2.61 -14.13
C GLU A 79 6.83 2.06 -13.18
N ALA A 80 5.57 1.98 -13.64
CA ALA A 80 4.47 1.46 -12.82
C ALA A 80 4.65 -0.02 -12.46
N MET A 81 5.12 -0.84 -13.41
CA MET A 81 5.37 -2.27 -13.19
C MET A 81 6.49 -2.53 -12.19
N ASN A 82 7.40 -1.59 -12.02
CA ASN A 82 8.57 -1.71 -11.13
C ASN A 82 8.51 -0.79 -9.90
N ASP A 83 7.38 -0.14 -9.67
CA ASP A 83 7.22 0.75 -8.52
C ASP A 83 7.30 -0.04 -7.21
N GLU A 84 7.84 0.58 -6.18
CA GLU A 84 7.94 -0.03 -4.84
C GLU A 84 6.57 -0.23 -4.17
N ASN A 85 5.57 0.58 -4.56
CA ASN A 85 4.22 0.47 -4.01
C ASN A 85 3.46 -0.66 -4.71
N ILE A 86 2.97 -1.62 -3.93
CA ILE A 86 2.25 -2.80 -4.41
C ILE A 86 0.98 -2.41 -5.18
N ILE A 87 0.29 -1.38 -4.73
CA ILE A 87 -0.97 -0.93 -5.34
C ILE A 87 -0.70 -0.32 -6.71
N VAL A 88 0.38 0.45 -6.86
CA VAL A 88 0.82 0.98 -8.15
C VAL A 88 1.12 -0.16 -9.13
N ARG A 89 1.86 -1.18 -8.70
CA ARG A 89 2.14 -2.37 -9.52
C ARG A 89 0.87 -3.12 -9.90
N ALA A 90 -0.08 -3.23 -8.98
CA ALA A 90 -1.36 -3.88 -9.25
C ALA A 90 -2.14 -3.12 -10.34
N TYR A 91 -2.20 -1.79 -10.26
CA TYR A 91 -2.83 -0.98 -11.32
C TYR A 91 -2.21 -1.20 -12.68
N SER A 92 -0.89 -1.41 -12.77
CA SER A 92 -0.22 -1.67 -14.04
C SER A 92 -0.74 -2.92 -14.75
N MET A 93 -1.23 -3.91 -14.00
CA MET A 93 -1.82 -5.12 -14.57
C MET A 93 -3.12 -4.84 -15.33
N LEU A 94 -3.85 -3.78 -14.98
CA LEU A 94 -5.08 -3.36 -15.63
C LEU A 94 -4.84 -2.38 -16.80
N ASP A 95 -3.61 -1.94 -17.00
CA ASP A 95 -3.26 -0.91 -17.96
C ASP A 95 -3.26 -1.42 -19.40
N ARG A 96 -3.90 -0.68 -20.31
CA ARG A 96 -3.92 -1.01 -21.74
C ARG A 96 -2.54 -0.98 -22.39
N ARG A 97 -1.62 -0.19 -21.86
CA ARG A 97 -0.23 -0.13 -22.32
C ARG A 97 0.51 -1.46 -22.11
N LEU A 98 0.04 -2.28 -21.16
CA LEU A 98 0.49 -3.64 -20.99
C LEU A 98 -0.34 -4.54 -21.92
N GLY A 99 0.23 -4.92 -23.08
CA GLY A 99 -0.48 -5.67 -24.10
C GLY A 99 -0.70 -7.15 -23.73
N LYS A 100 -1.59 -7.81 -24.48
CA LYS A 100 -1.95 -9.22 -24.23
C LYS A 100 -0.75 -10.17 -24.25
N ARG A 101 0.23 -9.91 -25.11
CA ARG A 101 1.46 -10.72 -25.18
C ARG A 101 2.20 -10.70 -23.86
N ARG A 102 2.45 -9.51 -23.32
CA ARG A 102 3.16 -9.36 -22.04
C ARG A 102 2.37 -9.94 -20.88
N LEU A 103 1.03 -9.83 -20.90
CA LEU A 103 0.17 -10.46 -19.89
C LEU A 103 0.31 -11.98 -19.87
N LYS A 104 0.40 -12.62 -21.05
CA LYS A 104 0.58 -14.06 -21.17
C LYS A 104 1.96 -14.51 -20.72
N GLU A 105 2.98 -13.69 -20.97
CA GLU A 105 4.37 -13.97 -20.63
C GLU A 105 4.72 -13.61 -19.17
N PHE A 106 3.79 -13.00 -18.44
CA PHE A 106 4.04 -12.55 -17.08
C PHE A 106 4.17 -13.75 -16.13
N HIS A 107 5.31 -13.83 -15.43
CA HIS A 107 5.59 -14.89 -14.47
C HIS A 107 5.50 -14.36 -13.04
N PHE A 108 4.76 -15.08 -12.21
CA PHE A 108 4.71 -14.81 -10.79
C PHE A 108 5.74 -15.64 -10.04
N THR A 109 6.29 -15.06 -8.99
CA THR A 109 7.17 -15.74 -8.05
C THR A 109 6.43 -15.98 -6.74
N GLU A 110 7.01 -16.72 -5.81
CA GLU A 110 6.46 -16.90 -4.47
C GLU A 110 6.31 -15.57 -3.72
N ASP A 111 7.14 -14.59 -4.07
CA ASP A 111 7.14 -13.27 -3.44
C ASP A 111 6.16 -12.28 -4.08
N THR A 112 5.50 -12.67 -5.18
CA THR A 112 4.51 -11.81 -5.83
C THR A 112 3.30 -11.60 -4.93
N HIS A 113 2.97 -10.34 -4.66
CA HIS A 113 1.84 -10.02 -3.78
C HIS A 113 0.51 -10.47 -4.40
N PRO A 114 -0.40 -11.07 -3.60
CA PRO A 114 -1.69 -11.57 -4.09
C PRO A 114 -2.53 -10.55 -4.86
N LEU A 115 -2.47 -9.27 -4.47
CA LEU A 115 -3.20 -8.21 -5.16
C LEU A 115 -2.79 -8.09 -6.63
N ILE A 116 -1.50 -8.21 -6.92
CA ILE A 116 -0.96 -8.17 -8.28
C ILE A 116 -1.47 -9.37 -9.09
N ILE A 117 -1.47 -10.55 -8.49
CA ILE A 117 -1.98 -11.78 -9.09
C ILE A 117 -3.46 -11.63 -9.41
N ASP A 118 -4.24 -11.12 -8.47
CA ASP A 118 -5.68 -10.93 -8.64
C ASP A 118 -6.00 -9.94 -9.77
N PHE A 119 -5.29 -8.83 -9.82
CA PHE A 119 -5.49 -7.82 -10.88
C PHE A 119 -5.08 -8.35 -12.25
N HIS A 120 -3.99 -9.10 -12.32
CA HIS A 120 -3.59 -9.80 -13.55
C HIS A 120 -4.69 -10.77 -14.02
N LYS A 121 -5.23 -11.55 -13.11
CA LYS A 121 -6.30 -12.50 -13.39
C LYS A 121 -7.55 -11.81 -13.92
N ILE A 122 -7.99 -10.72 -13.28
CA ILE A 122 -9.13 -9.91 -13.71
C ILE A 122 -8.90 -9.41 -15.14
N ARG A 123 -7.73 -8.85 -15.42
CA ARG A 123 -7.39 -8.34 -16.75
C ARG A 123 -7.43 -9.47 -17.79
N CYS A 124 -6.85 -10.62 -17.50
CA CYS A 124 -6.86 -11.76 -18.41
C CYS A 124 -8.28 -12.26 -18.70
N GLU A 125 -9.15 -12.32 -17.69
CA GLU A 125 -10.55 -12.68 -17.88
C GLU A 125 -11.28 -11.71 -18.80
N VAL A 126 -11.10 -10.40 -18.59
CA VAL A 126 -11.71 -9.35 -19.41
C VAL A 126 -11.22 -9.41 -20.86
N GLU A 127 -9.95 -9.71 -21.08
CA GLU A 127 -9.35 -9.81 -22.42
C GLU A 127 -9.56 -11.17 -23.09
N GLY A 128 -10.21 -12.11 -22.43
CA GLY A 128 -10.42 -13.46 -22.94
C GLY A 128 -9.14 -14.29 -23.07
N ILE A 129 -8.15 -14.02 -22.24
CA ILE A 129 -6.87 -14.74 -22.22
C ILE A 129 -7.00 -15.97 -21.33
N THR A 130 -6.74 -17.15 -21.90
CA THR A 130 -6.69 -18.39 -21.13
C THR A 130 -5.32 -18.55 -20.49
N LEU A 131 -5.29 -18.62 -19.17
CA LEU A 131 -4.09 -18.92 -18.40
C LEU A 131 -3.91 -20.43 -18.27
N ARG A 132 -2.69 -20.86 -18.49
CA ARG A 132 -2.32 -22.27 -18.34
C ARG A 132 -1.61 -22.51 -17.02
#